data_9d75bf1b276751d61ec926901da73e24
#
_entry.id   9d75bf1b276751d61ec926901da73e24
#
_cell.length_a   1.000
_cell.length_b   1.000
_cell.length_c   1.000
_cell.angle_alpha   90.00
_cell.angle_beta   90.00
_cell.angle_gamma   90.00
#
_symmetry.space_group_name_H-M   'P 1'
#
loop_
_entity.id
_entity.type
_entity.pdbx_description
1 polymer ?
#
loop_
_entity_poly.entity_id
_entity_poly.type
_entity_poly.pdbx_seq_one_letter_code
_entity_poly.pdbx_strand_id
1 'polypeptide(L)'
;MKISNKIIFFISLIVPYISNAQQLKYSNFDQWIVREIPESGIIGGKTKILYEIGPNDTIKGAKAYIPTSSPWATSNVYARVMGVNKGSVAVYPDKHGSGRCVKLTTKLDSIQALHLVNIEVLVGGSMFLGKMLEPVKSTSDPYSKMEMGVPFTGRPKSMKFDYKVYIPNIDHRIICTGFSKKKEIAGRDSSEVFIILQRRWEEDGKIYAKRVGTGRERFHQSTHGWIEGHTLDVKYGDITKHADYRP
;
A
#
# COMPACT_ATOMS: atom_id res chain seq x y z
N MET A 1 22.09 -20.86 73.09
CA MET A 1 22.21 -21.07 71.66
C MET A 1 21.16 -20.17 70.99
N LYS A 2 21.59 -19.02 70.44
CA LYS A 2 20.67 -18.04 69.76
C LYS A 2 20.63 -18.31 68.27
N ILE A 3 19.47 -18.71 67.79
CA ILE A 3 19.23 -18.87 66.33
C ILE A 3 18.85 -17.51 65.79
N SER A 4 19.70 -16.97 64.92
CA SER A 4 19.45 -15.72 64.19
C SER A 4 18.69 -16.02 62.89
N ASN A 5 17.41 -15.64 62.86
CA ASN A 5 16.62 -15.69 61.63
C ASN A 5 17.01 -14.55 60.68
N LYS A 6 17.77 -14.85 59.63
CA LYS A 6 17.99 -13.91 58.50
C LYS A 6 16.81 -14.02 57.54
N ILE A 7 15.97 -12.99 57.56
CA ILE A 7 14.93 -12.81 56.53
C ILE A 7 15.62 -12.27 55.28
N ILE A 8 15.65 -13.08 54.20
CA ILE A 8 16.15 -12.66 52.90
C ILE A 8 14.96 -12.05 52.15
N PHE A 9 14.96 -10.73 52.00
CA PHE A 9 13.99 -10.02 51.14
C PHE A 9 14.39 -10.21 49.69
N PHE A 10 13.60 -10.99 48.92
CA PHE A 10 13.71 -11.07 47.48
C PHE A 10 12.99 -9.84 46.88
N ILE A 11 13.74 -8.81 46.49
CA ILE A 11 13.22 -7.72 45.68
C ILE A 11 13.16 -8.21 44.25
N SER A 12 11.96 -8.62 43.84
CA SER A 12 11.65 -8.90 42.43
C SER A 12 11.71 -7.57 41.66
N LEU A 13 12.78 -7.35 40.91
CA LEU A 13 12.87 -6.24 39.94
C LEU A 13 11.88 -6.49 38.81
N ILE A 14 10.72 -5.87 38.88
CA ILE A 14 9.78 -5.79 37.74
C ILE A 14 10.42 -4.84 36.74
N VAL A 15 11.16 -5.38 35.79
CA VAL A 15 11.62 -4.62 34.61
C VAL A 15 10.41 -4.40 33.74
N PRO A 16 9.93 -3.15 33.57
CA PRO A 16 8.84 -2.90 32.64
C PRO A 16 9.35 -3.26 31.23
N TYR A 17 8.71 -4.24 30.59
CA TYR A 17 8.90 -4.48 29.17
C TYR A 17 8.36 -3.26 28.42
N ILE A 18 9.24 -2.34 28.07
CA ILE A 18 8.91 -1.22 27.18
C ILE A 18 8.71 -1.85 25.80
N SER A 19 7.47 -2.07 25.42
CA SER A 19 7.10 -2.44 24.08
C SER A 19 7.29 -1.21 23.19
N ASN A 20 8.44 -1.11 22.52
CA ASN A 20 8.67 -0.06 21.53
C ASN A 20 7.87 -0.39 20.27
N ALA A 21 6.79 0.33 20.04
CA ALA A 21 6.13 0.33 18.74
C ALA A 21 7.02 1.08 17.74
N GLN A 22 7.43 0.42 16.68
CA GLN A 22 8.16 1.08 15.60
C GLN A 22 7.15 1.74 14.66
N GLN A 23 7.21 3.06 14.55
CA GLN A 23 6.42 3.81 13.61
C GLN A 23 7.24 4.06 12.34
N LEU A 24 6.66 3.75 11.18
CA LEU A 24 7.28 4.05 9.89
C LEU A 24 7.20 5.55 9.61
N LYS A 25 8.25 6.08 8.98
CA LYS A 25 8.27 7.49 8.59
C LYS A 25 7.05 7.83 7.71
N TYR A 26 6.39 8.94 7.95
CA TYR A 26 5.16 9.40 7.27
C TYR A 26 3.94 8.49 7.43
N SER A 27 3.91 7.57 8.37
CA SER A 27 2.75 6.69 8.57
C SER A 27 1.55 7.37 9.25
N ASN A 28 1.69 8.63 9.67
CA ASN A 28 0.57 9.48 10.06
C ASN A 28 -0.17 10.07 8.84
N PHE A 29 0.43 9.99 7.63
CA PHE A 29 -0.13 10.44 6.36
C PHE A 29 -0.50 11.93 6.29
N ASP A 30 0.08 12.78 7.13
CA ASP A 30 -0.19 14.23 7.12
C ASP A 30 0.54 14.98 6.01
N GLN A 31 1.62 14.40 5.50
CA GLN A 31 2.50 15.04 4.52
C GLN A 31 2.43 14.35 3.16
N TRP A 32 2.34 15.18 2.11
CA TRP A 32 2.13 14.71 0.75
C TRP A 32 2.94 15.50 -0.26
N ILE A 33 3.52 14.80 -1.22
CA ILE A 33 4.10 15.39 -2.41
C ILE A 33 2.99 15.46 -3.46
N VAL A 34 2.80 16.65 -4.03
CA VAL A 34 1.86 16.91 -5.12
C VAL A 34 2.63 16.91 -6.43
N ARG A 35 2.20 16.11 -7.40
CA ARG A 35 2.83 16.02 -8.71
C ARG A 35 1.87 16.51 -9.79
N GLU A 36 2.28 17.52 -10.52
CA GLU A 36 1.52 18.11 -11.64
C GLU A 36 2.04 17.53 -12.96
N ILE A 37 1.31 16.58 -13.53
CA ILE A 37 1.69 15.89 -14.76
C ILE A 37 0.93 16.48 -15.94
N PRO A 38 1.55 17.24 -16.85
CA PRO A 38 0.92 17.65 -18.10
C PRO A 38 0.71 16.43 -18.99
N GLU A 39 -0.54 16.07 -19.22
CA GLU A 39 -0.92 15.02 -20.15
C GLU A 39 -0.77 15.51 -21.60
N SER A 40 -0.52 14.58 -22.52
CA SER A 40 -0.35 14.91 -23.94
C SER A 40 -1.64 15.47 -24.55
N GLY A 41 -1.52 16.45 -25.45
CA GLY A 41 -2.66 17.10 -26.13
C GLY A 41 -3.60 16.13 -26.84
N ILE A 42 -3.05 15.03 -27.38
CA ILE A 42 -3.80 13.97 -28.05
C ILE A 42 -4.84 13.26 -27.17
N ILE A 43 -4.69 13.35 -25.85
CA ILE A 43 -5.65 12.82 -24.84
C ILE A 43 -6.30 13.92 -24.01
N GLY A 44 -6.29 15.16 -24.51
CA GLY A 44 -6.96 16.29 -23.91
C GLY A 44 -6.07 17.36 -23.26
N GLY A 45 -4.77 17.12 -23.12
CA GLY A 45 -3.77 18.13 -22.69
C GLY A 45 -3.95 18.71 -21.29
N LYS A 46 -4.73 18.06 -20.42
CA LYS A 46 -5.01 18.54 -19.05
C LYS A 46 -3.83 18.21 -18.11
N THR A 47 -3.63 19.03 -17.10
CA THR A 47 -2.71 18.68 -16.02
C THR A 47 -3.38 17.71 -15.05
N LYS A 48 -2.80 16.53 -14.89
CA LYS A 48 -3.21 15.53 -13.91
C LYS A 48 -2.45 15.69 -12.62
N ILE A 49 -3.17 15.71 -11.50
CA ILE A 49 -2.57 15.79 -10.17
C ILE A 49 -2.43 14.38 -9.61
N LEU A 50 -1.21 14.01 -9.24
CA LEU A 50 -0.87 12.79 -8.53
C LEU A 50 -0.40 13.13 -7.12
N TYR A 51 -0.59 12.21 -6.20
CA TYR A 51 -0.20 12.37 -4.80
C TYR A 51 0.69 11.22 -4.37
N GLU A 52 1.79 11.56 -3.66
CA GLU A 52 2.69 10.58 -3.06
C GLU A 52 2.85 10.86 -1.57
N ILE A 53 3.03 9.81 -0.77
CA ILE A 53 3.24 9.94 0.68
C ILE A 53 4.69 10.31 0.92
N GLY A 54 4.95 11.50 1.49
CA GLY A 54 6.31 11.98 1.72
C GLY A 54 6.33 13.42 2.22
N PRO A 55 7.49 14.07 2.30
CA PRO A 55 7.57 15.46 2.76
C PRO A 55 6.74 16.37 1.85
N ASN A 56 6.10 17.40 2.43
CA ASN A 56 5.32 18.35 1.65
C ASN A 56 6.19 19.00 0.58
N ASP A 57 5.83 18.75 -0.69
CA ASP A 57 6.54 19.28 -1.86
C ASP A 57 5.61 19.32 -3.08
N THR A 58 6.02 20.06 -4.13
CA THR A 58 5.31 20.11 -5.41
C THR A 58 6.29 19.87 -6.56
N ILE A 59 6.06 18.83 -7.33
CA ILE A 59 6.87 18.46 -8.50
C ILE A 59 6.07 18.75 -9.76
N LYS A 60 6.58 19.66 -10.60
CA LYS A 60 5.95 20.03 -11.87
C LYS A 60 6.61 19.34 -13.06
N GLY A 61 5.75 18.95 -14.02
CA GLY A 61 6.17 18.36 -15.29
C GLY A 61 6.05 16.84 -15.34
N ALA A 62 6.06 16.28 -16.54
CA ALA A 62 5.99 14.83 -16.80
C ALA A 62 7.34 14.16 -16.48
N LYS A 63 7.68 14.11 -15.20
CA LYS A 63 8.92 13.53 -14.69
C LYS A 63 8.64 12.27 -13.89
N ALA A 64 9.47 11.25 -14.09
CA ALA A 64 9.48 10.07 -13.24
C ALA A 64 9.79 10.47 -11.78
N TYR A 65 9.09 9.83 -10.84
CA TYR A 65 9.32 10.01 -9.43
C TYR A 65 9.75 8.69 -8.81
N ILE A 66 10.84 8.73 -8.06
CA ILE A 66 11.32 7.62 -7.25
C ILE A 66 11.43 8.14 -5.81
N PRO A 67 10.68 7.57 -4.84
CA PRO A 67 10.76 8.00 -3.46
C PRO A 67 12.16 7.74 -2.90
N THR A 68 12.80 8.79 -2.39
CA THR A 68 14.11 8.72 -1.74
C THR A 68 14.04 8.99 -0.24
N SER A 69 13.01 9.71 0.20
CA SER A 69 12.82 10.14 1.59
C SER A 69 11.67 9.44 2.31
N SER A 70 10.79 8.76 1.57
CA SER A 70 9.63 8.04 2.07
C SER A 70 9.76 6.53 1.81
N PRO A 71 9.39 5.66 2.75
CA PRO A 71 9.31 4.23 2.51
C PRO A 71 8.07 3.82 1.73
N TRP A 72 7.13 4.75 1.52
CA TRP A 72 5.83 4.52 0.90
C TRP A 72 5.85 4.81 -0.59
N ALA A 73 5.13 3.97 -1.32
CA ALA A 73 4.74 4.19 -2.70
C ALA A 73 3.22 3.97 -2.83
N THR A 74 2.66 4.51 -3.90
CA THR A 74 1.24 4.41 -4.21
C THR A 74 1.03 3.83 -5.60
N SER A 75 -0.20 3.44 -5.93
CA SER A 75 -0.60 3.08 -7.29
C SER A 75 -0.84 4.29 -8.20
N ASN A 76 -0.65 5.51 -7.71
CA ASN A 76 -0.59 6.69 -8.56
C ASN A 76 0.64 6.59 -9.46
N VAL A 77 0.46 6.81 -10.76
CA VAL A 77 1.55 6.55 -11.70
C VAL A 77 1.54 7.51 -12.87
N TYR A 78 2.74 7.95 -13.24
CA TYR A 78 3.02 8.56 -14.51
C TYR A 78 3.40 7.49 -15.54
N ALA A 79 2.67 7.45 -16.64
CA ALA A 79 2.93 6.56 -17.76
C ALA A 79 3.30 7.36 -19.00
N ARG A 80 4.21 6.79 -19.81
CA ARG A 80 4.56 7.31 -21.14
C ARG A 80 4.59 6.15 -22.12
N VAL A 81 3.44 5.93 -22.80
CA VAL A 81 3.27 4.84 -23.74
C VAL A 81 3.24 5.43 -25.15
N MET A 82 4.08 4.94 -26.04
CA MET A 82 4.20 5.45 -27.44
C MET A 82 4.35 6.98 -27.52
N GLY A 83 5.07 7.59 -26.57
CA GLY A 83 5.26 9.03 -26.50
C GLY A 83 4.13 9.82 -25.85
N VAL A 84 2.99 9.20 -25.54
CA VAL A 84 1.83 9.82 -24.90
C VAL A 84 2.00 9.83 -23.39
N ASN A 85 2.02 11.02 -22.79
CA ASN A 85 2.06 11.20 -21.35
C ASN A 85 0.67 11.06 -20.73
N LYS A 86 0.54 10.24 -19.71
CA LYS A 86 -0.72 10.03 -18.96
C LYS A 86 -0.43 9.93 -17.47
N GLY A 87 -1.27 10.57 -16.65
CA GLY A 87 -1.30 10.39 -15.21
C GLY A 87 -2.48 9.51 -14.80
N SER A 88 -2.26 8.52 -13.95
CA SER A 88 -3.34 7.76 -13.30
C SER A 88 -3.31 8.01 -11.80
N VAL A 89 -4.48 8.28 -11.20
CA VAL A 89 -4.60 8.59 -9.78
C VAL A 89 -5.79 7.83 -9.18
N ALA A 90 -5.52 7.07 -8.13
CA ALA A 90 -6.51 6.33 -7.37
C ALA A 90 -6.26 6.42 -5.85
N VAL A 91 -5.18 7.12 -5.46
CA VAL A 91 -4.77 7.37 -4.07
C VAL A 91 -4.75 8.87 -3.83
N TYR A 92 -5.39 9.31 -2.76
CA TYR A 92 -5.58 10.71 -2.44
C TYR A 92 -5.34 10.98 -0.95
N PRO A 93 -4.89 12.19 -0.57
CA PRO A 93 -5.05 12.66 0.80
C PRO A 93 -6.53 12.90 1.10
N ASP A 94 -6.98 12.52 2.28
CA ASP A 94 -8.32 12.82 2.80
C ASP A 94 -8.22 13.20 4.28
N LYS A 95 -9.33 13.59 4.90
CA LYS A 95 -9.37 14.03 6.30
C LYS A 95 -9.63 12.87 7.25
N HIS A 96 -8.91 12.87 8.37
CA HIS A 96 -9.18 12.02 9.53
C HIS A 96 -8.92 12.81 10.82
N GLY A 97 -9.98 13.12 11.57
CA GLY A 97 -9.88 14.02 12.73
C GLY A 97 -9.29 15.37 12.36
N SER A 98 -8.26 15.78 13.07
CA SER A 98 -7.49 17.02 12.80
C SER A 98 -6.37 16.83 11.77
N GLY A 99 -6.03 15.58 11.42
CA GLY A 99 -4.97 15.20 10.49
C GLY A 99 -5.49 14.73 9.14
N ARG A 100 -4.64 13.97 8.45
CA ARG A 100 -4.96 13.37 7.15
C ARG A 100 -4.86 11.85 7.19
N CYS A 101 -5.47 11.23 6.20
CA CYS A 101 -5.39 9.81 5.94
C CYS A 101 -5.16 9.56 4.44
N VAL A 102 -4.92 8.29 4.11
CA VAL A 102 -4.84 7.83 2.72
C VAL A 102 -6.20 7.33 2.30
N LYS A 103 -6.77 7.92 1.25
CA LYS A 103 -7.99 7.44 0.59
C LYS A 103 -7.61 6.63 -0.64
N LEU A 104 -7.94 5.37 -0.62
CA LEU A 104 -7.76 4.43 -1.74
C LEU A 104 -9.10 4.25 -2.44
N THR A 105 -9.11 4.38 -3.77
CA THR A 105 -10.33 4.23 -4.58
C THR A 105 -10.11 3.23 -5.69
N THR A 106 -11.14 2.45 -6.02
CA THR A 106 -11.15 1.62 -7.23
C THR A 106 -12.05 2.27 -8.28
N LYS A 107 -11.54 2.46 -9.47
CA LYS A 107 -12.29 3.08 -10.57
C LYS A 107 -11.89 2.53 -11.93
N LEU A 108 -12.79 2.66 -12.89
CA LEU A 108 -12.46 2.50 -14.30
C LEU A 108 -11.76 3.79 -14.78
N ASP A 109 -10.58 3.67 -15.34
CA ASP A 109 -9.88 4.75 -16.05
C ASP A 109 -9.89 4.42 -17.53
N SER A 110 -10.30 5.37 -18.35
CA SER A 110 -10.40 5.21 -19.79
C SER A 110 -9.43 6.16 -20.50
N ILE A 111 -8.80 5.66 -21.56
CA ILE A 111 -7.96 6.45 -22.45
C ILE A 111 -8.60 6.38 -23.82
N GLN A 112 -9.05 7.54 -24.31
CA GLN A 112 -9.52 7.70 -25.68
C GLN A 112 -8.53 8.61 -26.41
N ALA A 113 -7.95 8.12 -27.49
CA ALA A 113 -7.05 8.89 -28.34
C ALA A 113 -7.47 8.79 -29.80
N LEU A 114 -7.69 9.95 -30.45
CA LEU A 114 -8.00 10.10 -31.90
C LEU A 114 -9.11 9.19 -32.39
N HIS A 115 -10.09 8.82 -31.59
CA HIS A 115 -11.14 7.85 -31.90
C HIS A 115 -10.66 6.44 -32.32
N LEU A 116 -9.33 6.19 -32.28
CA LEU A 116 -8.70 4.94 -32.68
C LEU A 116 -8.33 4.03 -31.52
N VAL A 117 -8.12 4.62 -30.34
CA VAL A 117 -7.75 3.89 -29.14
C VAL A 117 -8.78 4.14 -28.07
N ASN A 118 -9.42 3.08 -27.63
CA ASN A 118 -10.31 3.09 -26.47
C ASN A 118 -9.87 1.97 -25.53
N ILE A 119 -9.14 2.35 -24.49
CA ILE A 119 -8.62 1.43 -23.47
C ILE A 119 -9.32 1.72 -22.15
N GLU A 120 -9.95 0.73 -21.58
CA GLU A 120 -10.48 0.78 -20.22
C GLU A 120 -9.64 -0.10 -19.29
N VAL A 121 -9.24 0.45 -18.16
CA VAL A 121 -8.46 -0.25 -17.14
C VAL A 121 -9.12 -0.05 -15.79
N LEU A 122 -9.30 -1.13 -15.05
CA LEU A 122 -9.69 -1.05 -13.64
C LEU A 122 -8.46 -0.68 -12.84
N VAL A 123 -8.46 0.53 -12.27
CA VAL A 123 -7.38 1.03 -11.42
C VAL A 123 -7.81 0.87 -9.97
N GLY A 124 -7.17 -0.06 -9.27
CA GLY A 124 -7.30 -0.22 -7.82
C GLY A 124 -6.34 0.69 -7.07
N GLY A 125 -6.87 1.55 -6.20
CA GLY A 125 -6.03 2.34 -5.30
C GLY A 125 -5.32 1.45 -4.32
N SER A 126 -3.99 1.53 -4.29
CA SER A 126 -3.15 0.83 -3.32
C SER A 126 -1.99 1.67 -2.85
N MET A 127 -1.56 1.44 -1.62
CA MET A 127 -0.31 1.94 -1.08
C MET A 127 0.52 0.78 -0.56
N PHE A 128 1.83 0.88 -0.65
CA PHE A 128 2.74 -0.18 -0.23
C PHE A 128 4.10 0.38 0.19
N LEU A 129 4.86 -0.41 0.90
CA LEU A 129 6.25 -0.10 1.19
C LEU A 129 7.10 -0.50 0.00
N GLY A 130 7.88 0.43 -0.55
CA GLY A 130 8.69 0.19 -1.73
C GLY A 130 8.73 1.36 -2.72
N LYS A 131 8.78 1.03 -4.01
CA LYS A 131 8.86 2.02 -5.09
C LYS A 131 7.99 1.62 -6.27
N MET A 132 7.43 2.63 -6.95
CA MET A 132 6.86 2.50 -8.28
C MET A 132 7.91 2.97 -9.30
N LEU A 133 8.27 2.13 -10.26
CA LEU A 133 9.22 2.47 -11.31
C LEU A 133 8.53 3.20 -12.46
N GLU A 134 8.86 4.45 -12.64
CA GLU A 134 8.28 5.33 -13.65
C GLU A 134 9.29 5.75 -14.73
N PRO A 135 8.84 6.17 -15.90
CA PRO A 135 7.47 6.10 -16.38
C PRO A 135 7.08 4.66 -16.74
N VAL A 136 5.81 4.31 -16.52
CA VAL A 136 5.28 3.04 -17.04
C VAL A 136 5.19 3.13 -18.56
N LYS A 137 5.89 2.23 -19.25
CA LYS A 137 6.01 2.23 -20.73
C LYS A 137 5.11 1.21 -21.41
N SER A 138 4.57 0.26 -20.65
CA SER A 138 3.70 -0.80 -21.17
C SER A 138 2.61 -1.13 -20.16
N THR A 139 1.45 -1.51 -20.67
CA THR A 139 0.31 -1.97 -19.86
C THR A 139 0.24 -3.49 -19.73
N SER A 140 1.15 -4.22 -20.42
CA SER A 140 1.12 -5.69 -20.46
C SER A 140 1.51 -6.34 -19.13
N ASP A 141 2.38 -5.69 -18.34
CA ASP A 141 2.81 -6.16 -17.03
C ASP A 141 2.97 -4.98 -16.06
N PRO A 142 1.88 -4.48 -15.49
CA PRO A 142 1.94 -3.35 -14.57
C PRO A 142 2.64 -3.67 -13.25
N TYR A 143 2.63 -4.94 -12.82
CA TYR A 143 3.26 -5.34 -11.55
C TYR A 143 4.79 -5.37 -11.63
N SER A 144 5.39 -5.56 -12.81
CA SER A 144 6.85 -5.49 -12.99
C SER A 144 7.46 -4.13 -12.64
N LYS A 145 6.62 -3.11 -12.48
CA LYS A 145 7.03 -1.74 -12.10
C LYS A 145 6.91 -1.47 -10.59
N MET A 146 6.46 -2.45 -9.82
CA MET A 146 6.29 -2.33 -8.38
C MET A 146 7.42 -3.08 -7.68
N GLU A 147 8.41 -2.35 -7.18
CA GLU A 147 9.43 -2.91 -6.29
C GLU A 147 8.92 -2.86 -4.85
N MET A 148 8.30 -3.95 -4.41
CA MET A 148 7.72 -4.03 -3.06
C MET A 148 8.76 -4.41 -2.01
N GLY A 149 8.61 -3.80 -0.83
CA GLY A 149 9.40 -4.06 0.36
C GLY A 149 10.46 -3.01 0.63
N VAL A 150 10.71 -2.80 1.91
CA VAL A 150 11.78 -1.97 2.44
C VAL A 150 12.56 -2.77 3.48
N PRO A 151 13.85 -2.47 3.72
CA PRO A 151 14.60 -3.10 4.79
C PRO A 151 13.91 -2.91 6.14
N PHE A 152 13.77 -4.01 6.87
CA PHE A 152 13.16 -4.02 8.19
C PHE A 152 13.82 -5.10 9.06
N THR A 153 14.29 -4.74 10.24
CA THR A 153 15.05 -5.64 11.14
C THR A 153 14.23 -6.11 12.34
N GLY A 154 13.03 -5.54 12.55
CA GLY A 154 12.17 -5.89 13.67
C GLY A 154 11.43 -7.21 13.47
N ARG A 155 10.92 -7.75 14.58
CA ARG A 155 10.00 -8.90 14.60
C ARG A 155 8.68 -8.50 15.25
N PRO A 156 7.80 -7.74 14.53
CA PRO A 156 6.56 -7.24 15.08
C PRO A 156 5.59 -8.38 15.38
N LYS A 157 4.83 -8.26 16.45
CA LYS A 157 3.72 -9.18 16.75
C LYS A 157 2.49 -8.84 15.93
N SER A 158 2.30 -7.56 15.64
CA SER A 158 1.14 -7.05 14.91
C SER A 158 1.44 -5.73 14.22
N MET A 159 0.56 -5.33 13.31
CA MET A 159 0.45 -3.99 12.76
C MET A 159 -0.82 -3.33 13.28
N LYS A 160 -0.72 -2.09 13.75
CA LYS A 160 -1.85 -1.30 14.26
C LYS A 160 -2.16 -0.17 13.30
N PHE A 161 -3.44 0.04 12.97
CA PHE A 161 -3.89 1.10 12.06
C PHE A 161 -5.35 1.48 12.31
N ASP A 162 -5.70 2.68 11.88
CA ASP A 162 -7.08 3.15 11.84
C ASP A 162 -7.60 3.00 10.41
N TYR A 163 -8.87 2.65 10.27
CA TYR A 163 -9.44 2.49 8.94
C TYR A 163 -10.94 2.79 8.88
N LYS A 164 -11.38 3.14 7.68
CA LYS A 164 -12.78 3.24 7.29
C LYS A 164 -12.92 2.62 5.91
N VAL A 165 -13.89 1.73 5.74
CA VAL A 165 -14.11 0.99 4.50
C VAL A 165 -15.52 1.26 3.97
N TYR A 166 -15.59 1.46 2.67
CA TYR A 166 -16.85 1.46 1.94
C TYR A 166 -16.80 0.39 0.84
N ILE A 167 -17.66 -0.61 0.96
CA ILE A 167 -17.86 -1.68 -0.03
C ILE A 167 -19.30 -1.58 -0.54
N PRO A 168 -19.53 -1.33 -1.82
CA PRO A 168 -20.89 -1.30 -2.39
C PRO A 168 -21.64 -2.60 -2.11
N ASN A 169 -22.93 -2.48 -1.80
CA ASN A 169 -23.79 -3.65 -1.61
C ASN A 169 -24.28 -4.18 -2.97
N ILE A 170 -23.34 -4.68 -3.76
CA ILE A 170 -23.54 -5.18 -5.11
C ILE A 170 -22.94 -6.59 -5.17
N ASP A 171 -23.70 -7.56 -5.67
CA ASP A 171 -23.30 -8.98 -5.71
C ASP A 171 -22.47 -9.36 -6.93
N HIS A 172 -21.96 -8.38 -7.64
CA HIS A 172 -21.01 -8.58 -8.73
C HIS A 172 -19.89 -7.57 -8.68
N ARG A 173 -18.78 -7.90 -9.28
CA ARG A 173 -17.59 -7.07 -9.43
C ARG A 173 -17.09 -7.11 -10.86
N ILE A 174 -16.27 -6.13 -11.23
CA ILE A 174 -15.80 -5.95 -12.59
C ILE A 174 -14.33 -6.38 -12.67
N ILE A 175 -13.99 -7.12 -13.71
CA ILE A 175 -12.60 -7.32 -14.15
C ILE A 175 -12.44 -6.59 -15.48
N CYS A 176 -11.40 -5.77 -15.58
CA CYS A 176 -11.03 -5.08 -16.80
C CYS A 176 -9.50 -4.95 -16.83
N THR A 177 -8.86 -5.54 -17.84
CA THR A 177 -7.40 -5.54 -17.98
C THR A 177 -7.03 -4.96 -19.34
N GLY A 178 -6.76 -3.65 -19.37
CA GLY A 178 -6.20 -2.94 -20.53
C GLY A 178 -7.00 -3.10 -21.82
N PHE A 179 -6.60 -4.03 -22.65
CA PHE A 179 -7.23 -4.30 -23.96
C PHE A 179 -8.39 -5.31 -23.88
N SER A 180 -8.67 -5.87 -22.72
CA SER A 180 -9.78 -6.81 -22.55
C SER A 180 -11.10 -6.08 -22.36
N LYS A 181 -12.20 -6.69 -22.86
CA LYS A 181 -13.54 -6.20 -22.57
C LYS A 181 -13.82 -6.28 -21.06
N LYS A 182 -14.52 -5.29 -20.56
CA LYS A 182 -15.08 -5.31 -19.22
C LYS A 182 -15.92 -6.58 -19.02
N LYS A 183 -15.61 -7.35 -17.97
CA LYS A 183 -16.30 -8.58 -17.60
C LYS A 183 -16.84 -8.44 -16.18
N GLU A 184 -18.12 -8.75 -16.02
CA GLU A 184 -18.73 -8.90 -14.71
C GLU A 184 -18.54 -10.33 -14.20
N ILE A 185 -18.21 -10.45 -12.91
CA ILE A 185 -18.10 -11.74 -12.21
C ILE A 185 -18.90 -11.68 -10.93
N ALA A 186 -19.48 -12.81 -10.55
CA ALA A 186 -20.24 -12.93 -9.31
C ALA A 186 -19.38 -12.71 -8.08
N GLY A 187 -20.01 -12.27 -7.00
CA GLY A 187 -19.41 -12.05 -5.69
C GLY A 187 -19.10 -10.58 -5.42
N ARG A 188 -19.27 -10.19 -4.16
CA ARG A 188 -19.02 -8.82 -3.68
C ARG A 188 -17.54 -8.47 -3.78
N ASP A 189 -17.29 -7.19 -3.93
CA ASP A 189 -15.94 -6.65 -3.84
C ASP A 189 -15.41 -6.71 -2.40
N SER A 190 -14.10 -6.52 -2.24
CA SER A 190 -13.44 -6.46 -0.95
C SER A 190 -12.19 -5.60 -1.01
N SER A 191 -11.87 -4.94 0.09
CA SER A 191 -10.55 -4.36 0.30
C SER A 191 -9.68 -5.30 1.14
N GLU A 192 -8.37 -5.14 1.05
CA GLU A 192 -7.42 -6.01 1.73
C GLU A 192 -6.30 -5.19 2.35
N VAL A 193 -5.92 -5.55 3.58
CA VAL A 193 -4.69 -5.10 4.23
C VAL A 193 -3.84 -6.31 4.52
N PHE A 194 -2.55 -6.24 4.25
CA PHE A 194 -1.62 -7.32 4.56
C PHE A 194 -0.22 -6.81 4.88
N ILE A 195 0.50 -7.60 5.66
CA ILE A 195 1.93 -7.46 5.93
C ILE A 195 2.62 -8.78 5.62
N ILE A 196 3.70 -8.71 4.85
CA ILE A 196 4.56 -9.85 4.54
C ILE A 196 5.98 -9.52 4.97
N LEU A 197 6.51 -10.31 5.87
CA LEU A 197 7.90 -10.25 6.28
C LEU A 197 8.70 -11.33 5.54
N GLN A 198 9.80 -10.92 4.94
CA GLN A 198 10.66 -11.81 4.17
C GLN A 198 12.11 -11.68 4.67
N ARG A 199 12.80 -12.81 4.82
CA ARG A 199 14.25 -12.84 4.83
C ARG A 199 14.72 -12.86 3.38
N ARG A 200 15.53 -11.89 2.99
CA ARG A 200 16.15 -11.83 1.66
C ARG A 200 17.66 -11.97 1.80
N TRP A 201 18.28 -12.69 0.89
CA TRP A 201 19.73 -12.82 0.80
C TRP A 201 20.14 -12.97 -0.67
N GLU A 202 21.40 -12.68 -0.94
CA GLU A 202 22.01 -12.88 -2.25
C GLU A 202 23.00 -14.04 -2.17
N GLU A 203 22.97 -14.92 -3.15
CA GLU A 203 23.87 -16.05 -3.30
C GLU A 203 24.09 -16.26 -4.80
N ASP A 204 25.35 -16.32 -5.23
CA ASP A 204 25.76 -16.45 -6.63
C ASP A 204 25.11 -15.43 -7.59
N GLY A 205 24.99 -14.18 -7.15
CA GLY A 205 24.38 -13.09 -7.94
C GLY A 205 22.85 -13.22 -8.07
N LYS A 206 22.21 -14.12 -7.34
CA LYS A 206 20.75 -14.31 -7.32
C LYS A 206 20.16 -13.88 -5.98
N ILE A 207 19.04 -13.18 -6.06
CA ILE A 207 18.29 -12.77 -4.87
C ILE A 207 17.28 -13.87 -4.52
N TYR A 208 17.41 -14.38 -3.32
CA TYR A 208 16.47 -15.33 -2.72
C TYR A 208 15.60 -14.61 -1.68
N ALA A 209 14.36 -15.07 -1.56
CA ALA A 209 13.42 -14.56 -0.57
C ALA A 209 12.68 -15.72 0.10
N LYS A 210 12.63 -15.70 1.43
CA LYS A 210 11.84 -16.64 2.22
C LYS A 210 10.87 -15.86 3.08
N ARG A 211 9.57 -16.14 2.96
CA ARG A 211 8.54 -15.57 3.82
C ARG A 211 8.75 -16.09 5.24
N VAL A 212 8.74 -15.18 6.22
CA VAL A 212 8.94 -15.50 7.63
C VAL A 212 7.77 -15.08 8.51
N GLY A 213 6.97 -14.13 8.07
CA GLY A 213 5.77 -13.70 8.77
C GLY A 213 4.71 -13.17 7.81
N THR A 214 3.44 -13.35 8.16
CA THR A 214 2.29 -12.89 7.37
C THR A 214 1.17 -12.47 8.31
N GLY A 215 0.58 -11.30 8.04
CA GLY A 215 -0.72 -10.90 8.53
C GLY A 215 -1.57 -10.49 7.34
N ARG A 216 -2.84 -10.85 7.33
CA ARG A 216 -3.77 -10.52 6.25
C ARG A 216 -5.18 -10.40 6.78
N GLU A 217 -5.89 -9.40 6.29
CA GLU A 217 -7.31 -9.24 6.56
C GLU A 217 -8.03 -8.72 5.32
N ARG A 218 -9.24 -9.21 5.10
CA ARG A 218 -10.14 -8.76 4.04
C ARG A 218 -11.41 -8.17 4.62
N PHE A 219 -11.79 -7.04 4.10
CA PHE A 219 -13.01 -6.34 4.47
C PHE A 219 -14.05 -6.52 3.36
N HIS A 220 -15.15 -7.20 3.68
CA HIS A 220 -16.26 -7.47 2.75
C HIS A 220 -17.49 -6.63 3.02
N GLN A 221 -17.44 -5.80 4.06
CA GLN A 221 -18.55 -4.95 4.49
C GLN A 221 -18.04 -3.53 4.77
N SER A 222 -18.92 -2.57 4.57
CA SER A 222 -18.65 -1.19 4.96
C SER A 222 -18.63 -1.03 6.46
N THR A 223 -17.80 -0.13 6.97
CA THR A 223 -17.84 0.32 8.37
C THR A 223 -18.83 1.48 8.52
N HIS A 224 -19.50 1.60 9.67
CA HIS A 224 -20.37 2.75 9.96
C HIS A 224 -19.60 4.05 10.23
N GLY A 225 -18.29 3.96 10.46
CA GLY A 225 -17.39 5.06 10.75
C GLY A 225 -15.95 4.60 10.75
N TRP A 226 -15.08 5.36 11.38
CA TRP A 226 -13.70 4.97 11.63
C TRP A 226 -13.62 3.87 12.68
N ILE A 227 -12.76 2.90 12.44
CA ILE A 227 -12.32 1.89 13.40
C ILE A 227 -10.92 2.29 13.83
N GLU A 228 -10.80 2.71 15.07
CA GLU A 228 -9.55 3.22 15.64
C GLU A 228 -8.75 2.09 16.29
N GLY A 229 -7.45 2.11 16.07
CA GLY A 229 -6.52 1.19 16.73
C GLY A 229 -6.70 -0.28 16.42
N HIS A 230 -7.22 -0.61 15.24
CA HIS A 230 -7.33 -1.98 14.78
C HIS A 230 -5.98 -2.69 14.73
N THR A 231 -5.95 -3.95 15.11
CA THR A 231 -4.72 -4.72 15.20
C THR A 231 -4.77 -5.93 14.27
N LEU A 232 -3.82 -6.01 13.36
CA LEU A 232 -3.60 -7.15 12.47
C LEU A 232 -2.39 -7.95 12.95
N ASP A 233 -2.62 -9.15 13.44
CA ASP A 233 -1.57 -10.02 13.96
C ASP A 233 -0.67 -10.58 12.86
N VAL A 234 0.63 -10.70 13.16
CA VAL A 234 1.62 -11.32 12.28
C VAL A 234 1.87 -12.76 12.73
N LYS A 235 1.52 -13.70 11.87
CA LYS A 235 1.76 -15.14 12.05
C LYS A 235 3.11 -15.52 11.45
N TYR A 236 3.95 -16.15 12.24
CA TYR A 236 5.30 -16.57 11.85
C TYR A 236 5.34 -18.05 11.49
N GLY A 237 6.30 -18.40 10.64
CA GLY A 237 6.49 -19.78 10.17
C GLY A 237 5.72 -20.09 8.90
N ASP A 238 5.49 -21.37 8.66
CA ASP A 238 4.72 -21.85 7.50
C ASP A 238 3.21 -21.77 7.81
N ILE A 239 2.55 -20.87 7.11
CA ILE A 239 1.10 -20.66 7.22
C ILE A 239 0.36 -21.01 5.92
N THR A 240 0.98 -21.77 5.01
CA THR A 240 0.39 -22.10 3.70
C THR A 240 -0.98 -22.75 3.77
N LYS A 241 -1.28 -23.44 4.88
CA LYS A 241 -2.58 -24.06 5.17
C LYS A 241 -3.55 -23.16 5.95
N HIS A 242 -3.14 -21.95 6.30
CA HIS A 242 -3.95 -21.04 7.10
C HIS A 242 -4.83 -20.15 6.19
N ALA A 243 -6.02 -19.77 6.68
CA ALA A 243 -6.95 -18.89 5.94
C ALA A 243 -6.34 -17.52 5.59
N ASP A 244 -5.41 -17.02 6.41
CA ASP A 244 -4.71 -15.76 6.17
C ASP A 244 -3.53 -15.88 5.19
N TYR A 245 -3.29 -17.06 4.64
CA TYR A 245 -2.24 -17.21 3.63
C TYR A 245 -2.57 -16.40 2.39
N ARG A 246 -1.59 -15.64 1.93
CA ARG A 246 -1.62 -14.90 0.68
C ARG A 246 -0.52 -15.47 -0.22
N PRO A 247 -0.86 -16.07 -1.37
CA PRO A 247 0.11 -16.63 -2.33
C PRO A 247 1.13 -15.62 -2.82
#